data_e4e3ea1fbbe5889feb97f7fff904a7fe
#
_entry.id   e4e3ea1fbbe5889feb97f7fff904a7fe
#
_cell.length_a   1.000
_cell.length_b   1.000
_cell.length_c   1.000
_cell.angle_alpha   90.00
_cell.angle_beta   90.00
_cell.angle_gamma   90.00
#
_symmetry.space_group_name_H-M   'P 1'
#
loop_
_entity.id
_entity.type
_entity.pdbx_description
1 polymer ?
#
loop_
_entity_poly.entity_id
_entity_poly.type
_entity_poly.pdbx_seq_one_letter_code
_entity_poly.pdbx_strand_id
1 'polypeptide(L)'
;MSHINECAQPFLTLEDVTLKVGGDTLFEGLNWTIRADQQWALIGPNGAGKSMLAKALCHEVAVVHGRIRYFFDPTGAPARAYFNRGEIVKISPEAQRSLLQAHDSYYQARWQSFEGQAASTVAELLTGESLERLNPYDVTPLKVAPAVYLARRERALALLGIAYLLERKIIHVSNGEAQKILLARALMQAPKLLILDDPFRGLDTLSREVLQRVLADLIAAGQPHLLLITPRPEEIPAGITHVLEVAAGRIVAQGRKPSPPLTASTPTTCATSTLRRNDLAFPFPENAPPLGDRPTLLIELQNTSVAYQGVNVLHGINWTMRPGENWAVLGPNGAGKTTLLSLILADNPQGYANAITLFGRRRGSGESIWEIKRRIGWVSPELQLYYQRDLACQQVVCAGFFDSIGVYQAYTSAQAAAARQWLAAFGVAHLAERPFGAASVGEQRLVLLARALVKHPPLLILDEPCQGLDAAHRRYILTLLDALCARMAVNLIYVTHHFAEMPNAITHVLQLERGRIQASGTRQQILGW
;
A
#
# COMPACT_ATOMS: atom_id res chain seq x y z
N MET A 1 3.73 -16.42 47.03
CA MET A 1 4.49 -17.51 46.37
C MET A 1 4.18 -17.43 44.86
N SER A 2 5.04 -16.80 44.15
CA SER A 2 4.93 -16.56 42.70
C SER A 2 5.37 -17.83 41.98
N HIS A 3 4.44 -18.49 41.31
CA HIS A 3 4.75 -19.56 40.36
C HIS A 3 5.63 -18.99 39.24
N ILE A 4 6.91 -19.30 39.29
CA ILE A 4 7.83 -19.17 38.18
C ILE A 4 7.33 -20.18 37.15
N ASN A 5 6.64 -19.70 36.12
CA ASN A 5 6.23 -20.49 34.98
C ASN A 5 7.50 -21.12 34.34
N GLU A 6 7.50 -22.44 34.21
CA GLU A 6 8.48 -23.21 33.45
C GLU A 6 8.74 -22.52 32.12
N CYS A 7 10.02 -22.24 31.84
CA CYS A 7 10.45 -21.55 30.62
C CYS A 7 10.01 -22.38 29.40
N ALA A 8 8.98 -21.93 28.70
CA ALA A 8 8.60 -22.52 27.41
C ALA A 8 9.82 -22.61 26.49
N GLN A 9 9.96 -23.72 25.76
CA GLN A 9 11.11 -23.98 24.89
C GLN A 9 11.28 -22.84 23.86
N PRO A 10 12.53 -22.49 23.53
CA PRO A 10 12.76 -21.55 22.43
C PRO A 10 12.20 -22.12 21.13
N PHE A 11 11.56 -21.26 20.34
CA PHE A 11 11.05 -21.58 19.01
C PHE A 11 12.00 -21.07 17.92
N LEU A 12 12.55 -19.87 18.13
CA LEU A 12 13.52 -19.21 17.25
C LEU A 12 14.42 -18.29 18.07
N THR A 13 15.74 -18.27 17.77
CA THR A 13 16.68 -17.33 18.39
C THR A 13 17.54 -16.64 17.34
N LEU A 14 17.78 -15.36 17.55
CA LEU A 14 18.81 -14.56 16.90
C LEU A 14 19.92 -14.30 17.92
N GLU A 15 21.14 -14.65 17.59
CA GLU A 15 22.32 -14.52 18.44
C GLU A 15 23.33 -13.61 17.72
N ASP A 16 23.52 -12.39 18.22
CA ASP A 16 24.47 -11.39 17.72
C ASP A 16 24.36 -11.11 16.21
N VAL A 17 23.12 -11.03 15.71
CA VAL A 17 22.84 -10.96 14.27
C VAL A 17 23.12 -9.56 13.74
N THR A 18 23.98 -9.48 12.71
CA THR A 18 24.26 -8.25 11.95
C THR A 18 23.76 -8.43 10.51
N LEU A 19 22.93 -7.46 10.06
CA LEU A 19 22.38 -7.41 8.72
C LEU A 19 22.90 -6.18 7.98
N LYS A 20 23.29 -6.37 6.70
CA LYS A 20 23.71 -5.29 5.79
C LYS A 20 22.86 -5.27 4.52
N VAL A 21 22.64 -4.09 4.00
CA VAL A 21 21.90 -3.86 2.74
C VAL A 21 22.64 -2.83 1.91
N GLY A 22 23.05 -3.18 0.68
CA GLY A 22 23.75 -2.25 -0.21
C GLY A 22 25.07 -1.70 0.34
N GLY A 23 25.71 -2.43 1.31
CA GLY A 23 26.92 -1.98 1.99
C GLY A 23 26.68 -1.29 3.33
N ASP A 24 25.50 -0.77 3.60
CA ASP A 24 25.14 -0.12 4.86
C ASP A 24 24.71 -1.15 5.92
N THR A 25 25.17 -0.97 7.16
CA THR A 25 24.75 -1.80 8.30
C THR A 25 23.35 -1.35 8.73
N LEU A 26 22.39 -2.27 8.61
CA LEU A 26 21.00 -2.03 8.98
C LEU A 26 20.71 -2.42 10.43
N PHE A 27 21.23 -3.57 10.87
CA PHE A 27 21.18 -4.05 12.25
C PHE A 27 22.56 -4.52 12.66
N GLU A 28 22.95 -4.25 13.91
CA GLU A 28 24.22 -4.67 14.48
C GLU A 28 23.99 -5.34 15.83
N GLY A 29 24.49 -6.57 15.98
CA GLY A 29 24.46 -7.29 17.26
C GLY A 29 23.06 -7.61 17.80
N LEU A 30 22.09 -7.88 16.92
CA LEU A 30 20.69 -8.09 17.30
C LEU A 30 20.52 -9.43 18.01
N ASN A 31 19.95 -9.37 19.24
CA ASN A 31 19.60 -10.53 20.03
C ASN A 31 18.09 -10.58 20.29
N TRP A 32 17.45 -11.68 19.90
CA TRP A 32 16.02 -11.86 20.07
C TRP A 32 15.66 -13.34 20.20
N THR A 33 14.77 -13.66 21.12
CA THR A 33 14.28 -15.03 21.34
C THR A 33 12.75 -15.03 21.31
N ILE A 34 12.19 -15.86 20.43
CA ILE A 34 10.77 -16.20 20.37
C ILE A 34 10.61 -17.57 21.04
N ARG A 35 9.65 -17.71 21.96
CA ARG A 35 9.30 -18.98 22.61
C ARG A 35 8.04 -19.58 22.03
N ALA A 36 7.85 -20.88 22.24
CA ALA A 36 6.74 -21.64 21.64
C ALA A 36 5.33 -21.18 22.08
N ASP A 37 5.22 -20.53 23.25
CA ASP A 37 3.98 -20.00 23.80
C ASP A 37 3.70 -18.54 23.43
N GLN A 38 4.57 -17.91 22.61
CA GLN A 38 4.55 -16.49 22.33
C GLN A 38 4.11 -16.19 20.90
N GLN A 39 3.23 -15.23 20.73
CA GLN A 39 2.86 -14.64 19.44
C GLN A 39 3.37 -13.21 19.40
N TRP A 40 4.08 -12.83 18.36
CA TRP A 40 4.82 -11.57 18.33
C TRP A 40 4.31 -10.58 17.29
N ALA A 41 4.34 -9.29 17.65
CA ALA A 41 4.26 -8.19 16.71
C ALA A 41 5.59 -7.44 16.65
N LEU A 42 6.06 -7.17 15.43
CA LEU A 42 7.22 -6.32 15.15
C LEU A 42 6.71 -4.95 14.70
N ILE A 43 6.95 -3.93 15.50
CA ILE A 43 6.48 -2.57 15.28
C ILE A 43 7.64 -1.58 15.12
N GLY A 44 7.33 -0.39 14.62
CA GLY A 44 8.29 0.70 14.44
C GLY A 44 8.00 1.53 13.20
N PRO A 45 8.66 2.68 13.02
CA PRO A 45 8.44 3.55 11.87
C PRO A 45 8.80 2.89 10.53
N ASN A 46 8.33 3.47 9.46
CA ASN A 46 8.72 3.04 8.11
C ASN A 46 10.22 3.29 7.91
N GLY A 47 10.90 2.33 7.24
CA GLY A 47 12.36 2.39 7.09
C GLY A 47 13.17 1.86 8.28
N ALA A 48 12.56 1.47 9.41
CA ALA A 48 13.26 0.95 10.57
C ALA A 48 13.91 -0.43 10.38
N GLY A 49 13.73 -1.08 9.21
CA GLY A 49 14.33 -2.38 8.91
C GLY A 49 13.43 -3.59 9.15
N LYS A 50 12.17 -3.41 9.56
CA LYS A 50 11.24 -4.51 9.90
C LYS A 50 11.13 -5.59 8.82
N SER A 51 10.84 -5.17 7.58
CA SER A 51 10.74 -6.11 6.44
C SER A 51 12.06 -6.79 6.10
N MET A 52 13.20 -6.13 6.37
CA MET A 52 14.52 -6.73 6.17
C MET A 52 14.82 -7.77 7.21
N LEU A 53 14.40 -7.56 8.47
CA LEU A 53 14.49 -8.59 9.52
C LEU A 53 13.60 -9.79 9.14
N ALA A 54 12.40 -9.58 8.63
CA ALA A 54 11.55 -10.66 8.11
C ALA A 54 12.22 -11.43 6.97
N LYS A 55 12.88 -10.73 6.02
CA LYS A 55 13.65 -11.35 4.93
C LYS A 55 14.82 -12.19 5.46
N ALA A 56 15.51 -11.72 6.51
CA ALA A 56 16.58 -12.49 7.15
C ALA A 56 16.04 -13.77 7.82
N LEU A 57 14.88 -13.71 8.49
CA LEU A 57 14.19 -14.88 9.03
C LEU A 57 13.76 -15.89 7.96
N CYS A 58 13.53 -15.45 6.73
CA CYS A 58 13.23 -16.30 5.58
C CYS A 58 14.46 -16.72 4.78
N HIS A 59 15.67 -16.39 5.22
CA HIS A 59 16.92 -16.59 4.48
C HIS A 59 16.98 -15.91 3.10
N GLU A 60 16.18 -14.86 2.88
CA GLU A 60 16.20 -14.06 1.66
C GLU A 60 17.34 -13.02 1.68
N VAL A 61 17.88 -12.72 2.86
CA VAL A 61 19.01 -11.82 3.08
C VAL A 61 20.05 -12.52 3.93
N ALA A 62 21.31 -12.38 3.55
CA ALA A 62 22.42 -13.00 4.26
C ALA A 62 22.68 -12.33 5.61
N VAL A 63 22.89 -13.14 6.64
CA VAL A 63 23.41 -12.73 7.94
C VAL A 63 24.92 -12.57 7.81
N VAL A 64 25.45 -11.36 8.07
CA VAL A 64 26.88 -11.06 7.94
C VAL A 64 27.66 -11.52 9.16
N HIS A 65 27.06 -11.39 10.35
CA HIS A 65 27.63 -11.86 11.62
C HIS A 65 26.51 -12.43 12.49
N GLY A 66 26.86 -13.35 13.40
CA GLY A 66 25.90 -14.02 14.27
C GLY A 66 25.17 -15.18 13.59
N ARG A 67 24.08 -15.62 14.18
CA ARG A 67 23.30 -16.76 13.66
C ARG A 67 21.84 -16.71 14.05
N ILE A 68 21.00 -17.32 13.19
CA ILE A 68 19.57 -17.55 13.45
C ILE A 68 19.39 -19.06 13.65
N ARG A 69 18.78 -19.47 14.77
CA ARG A 69 18.47 -20.85 15.06
C ARG A 69 16.97 -21.08 15.12
N TYR A 70 16.51 -22.16 14.52
CA TYR A 70 15.13 -22.61 14.50
C TYR A 70 15.01 -23.90 15.29
N PHE A 71 14.12 -23.96 16.28
CA PHE A 71 13.96 -25.10 17.19
C PHE A 71 12.70 -25.93 16.89
N PHE A 72 11.96 -25.56 15.84
CA PHE A 72 10.82 -26.35 15.37
C PHE A 72 11.23 -27.49 14.43
N ASP A 73 12.52 -27.59 14.09
CA ASP A 73 13.10 -28.72 13.39
C ASP A 73 13.54 -29.79 14.42
N PRO A 74 12.93 -30.99 14.43
CA PRO A 74 13.23 -32.02 15.38
C PRO A 74 14.65 -32.61 15.24
N THR A 75 15.34 -32.34 14.13
CA THR A 75 16.70 -32.84 13.90
C THR A 75 17.79 -32.07 14.65
N GLY A 76 17.44 -30.89 15.21
CA GLY A 76 18.39 -30.04 15.94
C GLY A 76 19.63 -29.60 15.15
N ALA A 77 19.72 -30.00 13.89
CA ALA A 77 20.76 -29.54 12.99
C ALA A 77 20.56 -28.07 12.67
N PRO A 78 21.62 -27.25 12.60
CA PRO A 78 21.48 -25.88 12.08
C PRO A 78 20.89 -25.99 10.68
N ALA A 79 19.65 -25.54 10.54
CA ALA A 79 18.90 -25.67 9.31
C ALA A 79 19.72 -25.04 8.18
N ARG A 80 20.22 -25.87 7.28
CA ARG A 80 20.82 -25.36 6.04
C ARG A 80 19.72 -24.67 5.27
N ALA A 81 19.98 -23.47 4.78
CA ALA A 81 19.05 -22.56 4.12
C ALA A 81 18.14 -23.20 3.02
N TYR A 82 18.46 -24.41 2.58
CA TYR A 82 17.71 -25.19 1.59
C TYR A 82 16.52 -26.00 2.14
N PHE A 83 16.43 -26.24 3.45
CA PHE A 83 15.43 -27.16 4.03
C PHE A 83 14.16 -26.49 4.50
N ASN A 84 14.16 -25.17 4.74
CA ASN A 84 13.02 -24.46 5.33
C ASN A 84 12.01 -23.89 4.30
N ARG A 85 12.12 -24.25 3.02
CA ARG A 85 11.10 -23.83 2.03
C ARG A 85 9.77 -24.51 2.36
N GLY A 86 8.80 -23.71 2.81
CA GLY A 86 7.46 -24.13 3.21
C GLY A 86 7.22 -24.16 4.71
N GLU A 87 8.27 -24.24 5.56
CA GLU A 87 8.09 -24.17 7.02
C GLU A 87 7.97 -22.74 7.53
N ILE A 88 8.62 -21.79 6.85
CA ILE A 88 8.47 -20.36 7.07
C ILE A 88 7.87 -19.74 5.83
N VAL A 89 6.69 -19.17 5.97
CA VAL A 89 5.99 -18.48 4.87
C VAL A 89 5.82 -17.03 5.24
N LYS A 90 6.24 -16.15 4.32
CA LYS A 90 6.08 -14.70 4.45
C LYS A 90 5.08 -14.18 3.43
N ILE A 91 4.08 -13.45 3.91
CA ILE A 91 3.19 -12.64 3.08
C ILE A 91 3.60 -11.19 3.23
N SER A 92 3.91 -10.55 2.12
CA SER A 92 4.36 -9.16 2.09
C SER A 92 3.67 -8.39 0.97
N PRO A 93 3.67 -7.05 1.00
CA PRO A 93 3.18 -6.23 -0.10
C PRO A 93 3.89 -6.52 -1.44
N GLU A 94 5.14 -7.01 -1.38
CA GLU A 94 5.89 -7.45 -2.56
C GLU A 94 5.30 -8.74 -3.15
N ALA A 95 4.95 -9.72 -2.31
CA ALA A 95 4.29 -10.96 -2.75
C ALA A 95 2.91 -10.69 -3.36
N GLN A 96 2.15 -9.76 -2.76
CA GLN A 96 0.87 -9.33 -3.32
C GLN A 96 1.04 -8.68 -4.69
N ARG A 97 2.07 -7.84 -4.84
CA ARG A 97 2.43 -7.22 -6.12
C ARG A 97 2.80 -8.26 -7.17
N SER A 98 3.67 -9.21 -6.82
CA SER A 98 4.09 -10.27 -7.74
C SER A 98 2.92 -11.13 -8.19
N LEU A 99 1.97 -11.42 -7.31
CA LEU A 99 0.74 -12.14 -7.67
C LEU A 99 -0.07 -11.38 -8.72
N LEU A 100 -0.26 -10.09 -8.54
CA LEU A 100 -1.02 -9.26 -9.46
C LEU A 100 -0.25 -9.00 -10.76
N GLN A 101 1.08 -8.77 -10.70
CA GLN A 101 1.91 -8.46 -11.86
C GLN A 101 2.21 -9.68 -12.75
N ALA A 102 2.34 -10.88 -12.19
CA ALA A 102 2.57 -12.10 -12.98
C ALA A 102 1.43 -12.37 -13.98
N HIS A 103 0.29 -11.70 -13.82
CA HIS A 103 -0.92 -11.86 -14.62
C HIS A 103 -1.36 -10.57 -15.32
N ASP A 104 -0.57 -9.49 -15.22
CA ASP A 104 -0.91 -8.17 -15.74
C ASP A 104 0.20 -7.64 -16.63
N SER A 105 0.04 -7.79 -17.93
CA SER A 105 0.99 -7.25 -18.93
C SER A 105 0.64 -5.82 -19.32
N TYR A 106 0.33 -4.92 -18.44
CA TYR A 106 0.12 -3.48 -18.61
C TYR A 106 -1.10 -2.95 -17.85
N TYR A 107 -0.88 -1.87 -17.09
CA TYR A 107 -1.93 -1.08 -16.41
C TYR A 107 -3.07 -0.63 -17.34
N GLN A 108 -2.78 -0.40 -18.62
CA GLN A 108 -3.77 -0.08 -19.66
C GLN A 108 -4.62 -1.28 -20.09
N ALA A 109 -4.10 -2.51 -19.97
CA ALA A 109 -4.82 -3.73 -20.34
C ALA A 109 -6.00 -4.05 -19.41
N ARG A 110 -6.03 -3.48 -18.20
CA ARG A 110 -7.18 -3.58 -17.29
C ARG A 110 -8.48 -3.08 -17.91
N TRP A 111 -8.38 -2.22 -18.92
CA TRP A 111 -9.49 -1.60 -19.64
C TRP A 111 -9.71 -2.16 -21.05
N GLN A 112 -8.80 -3.01 -21.55
CA GLN A 112 -8.89 -3.64 -22.87
C GLN A 112 -9.29 -5.10 -22.71
N SER A 113 -10.50 -5.43 -23.20
CA SER A 113 -11.18 -6.72 -23.01
C SER A 113 -10.51 -7.94 -23.69
N PHE A 114 -9.46 -7.77 -24.48
CA PHE A 114 -8.86 -8.85 -25.29
C PHE A 114 -7.75 -9.64 -24.59
N GLU A 115 -7.00 -9.08 -23.65
CA GLU A 115 -5.89 -9.77 -22.97
C GLU A 115 -6.29 -10.53 -21.69
N GLY A 116 -7.49 -10.32 -21.19
CA GLY A 116 -8.02 -11.01 -20.02
C GLY A 116 -8.28 -12.52 -20.19
N GLN A 117 -8.13 -13.08 -21.40
CA GLN A 117 -8.40 -14.51 -21.62
C GLN A 117 -7.31 -15.44 -21.08
N ALA A 118 -6.07 -14.98 -20.97
CA ALA A 118 -4.92 -15.77 -20.50
C ALA A 118 -4.69 -15.70 -18.98
N ALA A 119 -5.42 -14.87 -18.23
CA ALA A 119 -5.23 -14.73 -16.79
C ALA A 119 -5.77 -15.94 -16.04
N SER A 120 -4.95 -16.49 -15.11
CA SER A 120 -5.32 -17.63 -14.26
C SER A 120 -6.48 -17.30 -13.33
N THR A 121 -7.26 -18.31 -13.01
CA THR A 121 -8.31 -18.26 -11.98
C THR A 121 -7.72 -18.42 -10.57
N VAL A 122 -8.47 -18.02 -9.55
CA VAL A 122 -8.10 -18.25 -8.15
C VAL A 122 -7.99 -19.75 -7.85
N ALA A 123 -8.85 -20.58 -8.48
CA ALA A 123 -8.80 -22.03 -8.33
C ALA A 123 -7.45 -22.62 -8.79
N GLU A 124 -6.93 -22.17 -9.93
CA GLU A 124 -5.63 -22.60 -10.46
C GLU A 124 -4.46 -22.20 -9.56
N LEU A 125 -4.53 -21.04 -8.90
CA LEU A 125 -3.53 -20.61 -7.93
C LEU A 125 -3.53 -21.40 -6.63
N LEU A 126 -4.67 -21.92 -6.23
CA LEU A 126 -4.86 -22.65 -4.98
C LEU A 126 -4.76 -24.17 -5.21
N THR A 127 -3.68 -24.60 -5.90
CA THR A 127 -3.38 -26.01 -6.16
C THR A 127 -2.03 -26.38 -5.54
N GLY A 128 -1.82 -27.66 -5.23
CA GLY A 128 -0.51 -28.16 -4.75
C GLY A 128 0.60 -27.93 -5.78
N GLU A 129 0.28 -28.06 -7.06
CA GLU A 129 1.22 -27.82 -8.15
C GLU A 129 1.71 -26.36 -8.18
N SER A 130 0.79 -25.40 -8.07
CA SER A 130 1.15 -23.97 -8.05
C SER A 130 1.96 -23.57 -6.83
N LEU A 131 1.92 -24.35 -5.75
CA LEU A 131 2.67 -24.11 -4.51
C LEU A 131 4.09 -24.67 -4.57
N GLU A 132 4.27 -25.87 -5.14
CA GLU A 132 5.56 -26.57 -5.12
C GLU A 132 6.38 -26.37 -6.40
N ARG A 133 5.74 -26.18 -7.56
CA ARG A 133 6.41 -26.05 -8.85
C ARG A 133 6.66 -24.61 -9.20
N LEU A 134 7.92 -24.20 -9.21
CA LEU A 134 8.38 -22.89 -9.72
C LEU A 134 8.48 -22.89 -11.26
N ASN A 135 8.67 -24.07 -11.86
CA ASN A 135 8.73 -24.27 -13.29
C ASN A 135 7.49 -25.08 -13.74
N PRO A 136 6.64 -24.58 -14.65
CA PRO A 136 5.49 -25.32 -15.17
C PRO A 136 5.85 -26.66 -15.85
N TYR A 137 7.10 -26.81 -16.30
CA TYR A 137 7.60 -28.03 -16.96
C TYR A 137 8.22 -29.02 -15.96
N ASP A 138 8.21 -28.72 -14.65
CA ASP A 138 8.70 -29.63 -13.63
C ASP A 138 7.70 -30.77 -13.41
N VAL A 139 8.13 -31.99 -13.71
CA VAL A 139 7.32 -33.23 -13.58
C VAL A 139 7.65 -34.01 -12.31
N THR A 140 8.46 -33.45 -11.40
CA THR A 140 8.75 -34.11 -10.13
C THR A 140 7.46 -34.33 -9.32
N PRO A 141 7.33 -35.49 -8.63
CA PRO A 141 6.20 -35.75 -7.74
C PRO A 141 6.09 -34.66 -6.66
N LEU A 142 4.86 -34.27 -6.33
CA LEU A 142 4.62 -33.34 -5.23
C LEU A 142 5.12 -33.98 -3.92
N LYS A 143 5.72 -33.16 -3.06
CA LYS A 143 6.21 -33.59 -1.72
C LYS A 143 5.06 -34.04 -0.82
N VAL A 144 3.90 -33.45 -1.02
CA VAL A 144 2.67 -33.73 -0.27
C VAL A 144 1.60 -34.26 -1.22
N ALA A 145 0.86 -35.28 -0.80
CA ALA A 145 -0.18 -35.88 -1.60
C ALA A 145 -1.26 -34.85 -2.00
N PRO A 146 -1.78 -34.88 -3.26
CA PRO A 146 -2.77 -33.93 -3.73
C PRO A 146 -4.03 -33.84 -2.85
N ALA A 147 -4.47 -34.98 -2.26
CA ALA A 147 -5.62 -35.03 -1.36
C ALA A 147 -5.42 -34.18 -0.09
N VAL A 148 -4.18 -34.11 0.42
CA VAL A 148 -3.83 -33.27 1.58
C VAL A 148 -3.91 -31.79 1.23
N TYR A 149 -3.42 -31.41 0.05
CA TYR A 149 -3.56 -30.04 -0.42
C TYR A 149 -5.03 -29.64 -0.63
N LEU A 150 -5.85 -30.54 -1.16
CA LEU A 150 -7.28 -30.30 -1.33
C LEU A 150 -7.96 -30.05 0.03
N ALA A 151 -7.71 -30.90 1.03
CA ALA A 151 -8.25 -30.72 2.37
C ALA A 151 -7.79 -29.41 3.03
N ARG A 152 -6.51 -29.04 2.86
CA ARG A 152 -5.97 -27.77 3.36
C ARG A 152 -6.61 -26.58 2.64
N ARG A 153 -6.83 -26.67 1.32
CA ARG A 153 -7.52 -25.64 0.53
C ARG A 153 -8.92 -25.41 1.04
N GLU A 154 -9.71 -26.47 1.19
CA GLU A 154 -11.09 -26.36 1.67
C GLU A 154 -11.16 -25.71 3.06
N ARG A 155 -10.26 -26.10 3.95
CA ARG A 155 -10.15 -25.50 5.29
C ARG A 155 -9.79 -24.01 5.21
N ALA A 156 -8.84 -23.62 4.36
CA ALA A 156 -8.45 -22.23 4.18
C ALA A 156 -9.57 -21.40 3.55
N LEU A 157 -10.29 -21.95 2.55
CA LEU A 157 -11.42 -21.28 1.91
C LEU A 157 -12.56 -21.04 2.90
N ALA A 158 -12.87 -22.03 3.75
CA ALA A 158 -13.89 -21.90 4.79
C ALA A 158 -13.51 -20.84 5.83
N LEU A 159 -12.27 -20.87 6.33
CA LEU A 159 -11.76 -19.92 7.32
C LEU A 159 -11.80 -18.47 6.82
N LEU A 160 -11.44 -18.26 5.55
CA LEU A 160 -11.32 -16.93 4.94
C LEU A 160 -12.61 -16.44 4.27
N GLY A 161 -13.59 -17.32 4.10
CA GLY A 161 -14.85 -17.01 3.43
C GLY A 161 -14.70 -16.63 1.96
N ILE A 162 -13.78 -17.28 1.21
CA ILE A 162 -13.42 -16.89 -0.17
C ILE A 162 -13.75 -17.94 -1.23
N ALA A 163 -14.58 -18.93 -0.92
CA ALA A 163 -14.97 -19.97 -1.88
C ALA A 163 -15.61 -19.38 -3.16
N TYR A 164 -16.33 -18.25 -3.04
CA TYR A 164 -16.96 -17.55 -4.17
C TYR A 164 -15.97 -16.95 -5.17
N LEU A 165 -14.67 -16.88 -4.81
CA LEU A 165 -13.62 -16.33 -5.68
C LEU A 165 -13.01 -17.37 -6.63
N LEU A 166 -13.22 -18.67 -6.42
CA LEU A 166 -12.49 -19.74 -7.13
C LEU A 166 -12.54 -19.60 -8.66
N GLU A 167 -13.70 -19.29 -9.22
CA GLU A 167 -13.89 -19.11 -10.65
C GLU A 167 -13.49 -17.71 -11.16
N ARG A 168 -13.14 -16.79 -10.24
CA ARG A 168 -12.78 -15.43 -10.60
C ARG A 168 -11.34 -15.39 -11.08
N LYS A 169 -11.09 -14.62 -12.14
CA LYS A 169 -9.73 -14.32 -12.60
C LYS A 169 -9.00 -13.40 -11.62
N ILE A 170 -7.70 -13.61 -11.44
CA ILE A 170 -6.87 -12.86 -10.47
C ILE A 170 -6.86 -11.37 -10.77
N ILE A 171 -6.88 -10.97 -12.03
CA ILE A 171 -6.93 -9.58 -12.46
C ILE A 171 -8.20 -8.83 -12.02
N HIS A 172 -9.25 -9.56 -11.63
CA HIS A 172 -10.53 -9.00 -11.19
C HIS A 172 -10.75 -9.08 -9.68
N VAL A 173 -9.73 -9.45 -8.90
CA VAL A 173 -9.82 -9.48 -7.44
C VAL A 173 -9.42 -8.11 -6.85
N SER A 174 -10.11 -7.72 -5.78
CA SER A 174 -9.75 -6.52 -5.00
C SER A 174 -8.48 -6.77 -4.17
N ASN A 175 -7.85 -5.70 -3.68
CA ASN A 175 -6.67 -5.80 -2.82
C ASN A 175 -6.96 -6.65 -1.56
N GLY A 176 -8.14 -6.52 -0.96
CA GLY A 176 -8.54 -7.32 0.20
C GLY A 176 -8.75 -8.79 -0.14
N GLU A 177 -9.34 -9.09 -1.30
CA GLU A 177 -9.49 -10.45 -1.80
C GLU A 177 -8.13 -11.07 -2.14
N ALA A 178 -7.22 -10.33 -2.78
CA ALA A 178 -5.86 -10.77 -3.06
C ALA A 178 -5.09 -11.12 -1.77
N GLN A 179 -5.24 -10.32 -0.72
CA GLN A 179 -4.65 -10.60 0.58
C GLN A 179 -5.18 -11.91 1.19
N LYS A 180 -6.49 -12.16 1.12
CA LYS A 180 -7.10 -13.42 1.57
C LYS A 180 -6.62 -14.62 0.74
N ILE A 181 -6.48 -14.46 -0.57
CA ILE A 181 -5.96 -15.50 -1.46
C ILE A 181 -4.51 -15.85 -1.09
N LEU A 182 -3.66 -14.85 -0.84
CA LEU A 182 -2.29 -15.08 -0.38
C LEU A 182 -2.24 -15.79 0.97
N LEU A 183 -3.14 -15.42 1.88
CA LEU A 183 -3.24 -16.09 3.19
C LEU A 183 -3.71 -17.54 3.03
N ALA A 184 -4.71 -17.81 2.16
CA ALA A 184 -5.12 -19.18 1.84
C ALA A 184 -3.95 -20.01 1.30
N ARG A 185 -3.21 -19.43 0.36
CA ARG A 185 -2.02 -20.05 -0.23
C ARG A 185 -0.93 -20.36 0.78
N ALA A 186 -0.71 -19.46 1.74
CA ALA A 186 0.23 -19.68 2.85
C ALA A 186 -0.24 -20.80 3.79
N LEU A 187 -1.52 -20.81 4.16
CA LEU A 187 -2.09 -21.83 5.04
C LEU A 187 -2.08 -23.23 4.41
N MET A 188 -2.24 -23.33 3.09
CA MET A 188 -2.13 -24.60 2.36
C MET A 188 -0.72 -25.23 2.47
N GLN A 189 0.32 -24.44 2.66
CA GLN A 189 1.68 -24.92 2.90
C GLN A 189 1.87 -25.48 4.31
N ALA A 190 0.93 -25.22 5.23
CA ALA A 190 1.01 -25.59 6.65
C ALA A 190 2.32 -25.13 7.31
N PRO A 191 2.66 -23.84 7.27
CA PRO A 191 3.92 -23.34 7.80
C PRO A 191 4.00 -23.52 9.31
N LYS A 192 5.22 -23.63 9.83
CA LYS A 192 5.50 -23.55 11.27
C LYS A 192 5.49 -22.10 11.75
N LEU A 193 6.07 -21.20 10.93
CA LEU A 193 6.09 -19.76 11.15
C LEU A 193 5.43 -19.04 9.98
N LEU A 194 4.39 -18.25 10.26
CA LEU A 194 3.74 -17.36 9.30
C LEU A 194 4.10 -15.91 9.62
N ILE A 195 4.80 -15.27 8.70
CA ILE A 195 5.18 -13.85 8.81
C ILE A 195 4.24 -13.04 7.94
N LEU A 196 3.54 -12.08 8.55
CA LEU A 196 2.63 -11.17 7.89
C LEU A 196 3.21 -9.75 7.92
N ASP A 197 3.71 -9.27 6.78
CA ASP A 197 4.28 -7.93 6.67
C ASP A 197 3.23 -6.95 6.15
N ASP A 198 2.77 -6.07 7.04
CA ASP A 198 1.74 -5.04 6.81
C ASP A 198 0.43 -5.60 6.18
N PRO A 199 -0.18 -6.66 6.78
CA PRO A 199 -1.29 -7.38 6.17
C PRO A 199 -2.60 -6.57 6.09
N PHE A 200 -2.71 -5.48 6.83
CA PHE A 200 -3.88 -4.60 6.85
C PHE A 200 -3.81 -3.47 5.82
N ARG A 201 -2.71 -3.39 5.09
CA ARG A 201 -2.49 -2.35 4.09
C ARG A 201 -3.52 -2.45 2.96
N GLY A 202 -4.23 -1.34 2.71
CA GLY A 202 -5.23 -1.26 1.63
C GLY A 202 -6.54 -1.98 1.90
N LEU A 203 -6.77 -2.42 3.15
CA LEU A 203 -8.04 -2.98 3.56
C LEU A 203 -8.96 -1.87 4.08
N ASP A 204 -10.21 -1.89 3.64
CA ASP A 204 -11.28 -1.09 4.26
C ASP A 204 -11.61 -1.61 5.66
N THR A 205 -12.40 -0.85 6.41
CA THR A 205 -12.75 -1.16 7.80
C THR A 205 -13.35 -2.57 7.93
N LEU A 206 -14.27 -2.95 7.06
CA LEU A 206 -14.92 -4.27 7.11
C LEU A 206 -13.95 -5.41 6.82
N SER A 207 -13.14 -5.28 5.76
CA SER A 207 -12.13 -6.28 5.40
C SER A 207 -11.07 -6.41 6.49
N ARG A 208 -10.71 -5.31 7.16
CA ARG A 208 -9.78 -5.28 8.29
C ARG A 208 -10.33 -6.05 9.49
N GLU A 209 -11.60 -5.82 9.87
CA GLU A 209 -12.25 -6.54 10.96
C GLU A 209 -12.34 -8.05 10.68
N VAL A 210 -12.64 -8.43 9.44
CA VAL A 210 -12.65 -9.83 9.03
C VAL A 210 -11.26 -10.45 9.18
N LEU A 211 -10.21 -9.77 8.69
CA LEU A 211 -8.84 -10.27 8.81
C LEU A 211 -8.39 -10.36 10.27
N GLN A 212 -8.73 -9.38 11.11
CA GLN A 212 -8.43 -9.43 12.55
C GLN A 212 -9.05 -10.65 13.23
N ARG A 213 -10.30 -10.99 12.91
CA ARG A 213 -10.96 -12.20 13.42
C ARG A 213 -10.24 -13.47 12.97
N VAL A 214 -9.92 -13.58 11.69
CA VAL A 214 -9.16 -14.73 11.15
C VAL A 214 -7.81 -14.88 11.83
N LEU A 215 -7.08 -13.79 12.06
CA LEU A 215 -5.80 -13.84 12.77
C LEU A 215 -5.98 -14.25 14.24
N ALA A 216 -7.04 -13.79 14.90
CA ALA A 216 -7.35 -14.20 16.27
C ALA A 216 -7.66 -15.71 16.34
N ASP A 217 -8.41 -16.24 15.38
CA ASP A 217 -8.73 -17.67 15.28
C ASP A 217 -7.47 -18.53 15.03
N LEU A 218 -6.56 -18.08 14.15
CA LEU A 218 -5.28 -18.72 13.91
C LEU A 218 -4.39 -18.74 15.16
N ILE A 219 -4.33 -17.62 15.88
CA ILE A 219 -3.58 -17.51 17.14
C ILE A 219 -4.16 -18.45 18.20
N ALA A 220 -5.49 -18.49 18.34
CA ALA A 220 -6.16 -19.38 19.29
C ALA A 220 -5.95 -20.86 18.97
N ALA A 221 -5.83 -21.22 17.68
CA ALA A 221 -5.51 -22.58 17.24
C ALA A 221 -4.05 -22.97 17.53
N GLY A 222 -3.18 -22.04 17.90
CA GLY A 222 -1.77 -22.28 18.27
C GLY A 222 -0.84 -22.66 17.13
N GLN A 223 -1.33 -22.82 15.90
CA GLN A 223 -0.55 -23.09 14.70
C GLN A 223 -1.21 -22.44 13.47
N PRO A 224 -0.40 -21.81 12.59
CA PRO A 224 1.04 -21.56 12.66
C PRO A 224 1.44 -20.54 13.73
N HIS A 225 2.71 -20.53 14.14
CA HIS A 225 3.27 -19.41 14.90
C HIS A 225 3.17 -18.15 14.07
N LEU A 226 2.72 -17.06 14.66
CA LEU A 226 2.46 -15.82 13.93
C LEU A 226 3.47 -14.72 14.32
N LEU A 227 4.11 -14.14 13.32
CA LEU A 227 4.85 -12.89 13.43
C LEU A 227 4.17 -11.82 12.59
N LEU A 228 3.51 -10.88 13.26
CA LEU A 228 2.85 -9.74 12.61
C LEU A 228 3.81 -8.55 12.54
N ILE A 229 3.97 -7.96 11.37
CA ILE A 229 4.75 -6.73 11.17
C ILE A 229 3.78 -5.63 10.76
N THR A 230 3.74 -4.54 11.53
CA THR A 230 2.89 -3.38 11.21
C THR A 230 3.53 -2.08 11.69
N PRO A 231 3.38 -0.97 10.96
CA PRO A 231 3.75 0.36 11.44
C PRO A 231 2.69 0.97 12.38
N ARG A 232 1.56 0.27 12.59
CA ARG A 232 0.39 0.78 13.32
C ARG A 232 0.09 -0.10 14.54
N PRO A 233 0.45 0.32 15.75
CA PRO A 233 0.20 -0.46 16.98
C PRO A 233 -1.28 -0.80 17.22
N GLU A 234 -2.20 0.05 16.74
CA GLU A 234 -3.64 -0.14 16.83
C GLU A 234 -4.18 -1.32 16.01
N GLU A 235 -3.39 -1.83 15.06
CA GLU A 235 -3.75 -2.98 14.23
C GLU A 235 -3.40 -4.33 14.86
N ILE A 236 -2.70 -4.34 16.00
CA ILE A 236 -2.23 -5.57 16.64
C ILE A 236 -3.41 -6.35 17.25
N PRO A 237 -3.72 -7.58 16.78
CA PRO A 237 -4.78 -8.41 17.34
C PRO A 237 -4.62 -8.67 18.84
N ALA A 238 -5.74 -8.93 19.52
CA ALA A 238 -5.74 -9.18 20.96
C ALA A 238 -4.90 -10.41 21.38
N GLY A 239 -4.84 -11.43 20.52
CA GLY A 239 -4.08 -12.67 20.76
C GLY A 239 -2.56 -12.54 20.66
N ILE A 240 -2.02 -11.44 20.14
CA ILE A 240 -0.58 -11.18 20.17
C ILE A 240 -0.14 -10.90 21.60
N THR A 241 0.85 -11.66 22.07
CA THR A 241 1.30 -11.64 23.48
C THR A 241 2.52 -10.75 23.70
N HIS A 242 3.38 -10.60 22.69
CA HIS A 242 4.66 -9.90 22.80
C HIS A 242 4.86 -8.92 21.65
N VAL A 243 5.67 -7.91 21.91
CA VAL A 243 6.02 -6.86 20.94
C VAL A 243 7.52 -6.66 20.90
N LEU A 244 8.07 -6.57 19.70
CA LEU A 244 9.42 -6.10 19.41
C LEU A 244 9.30 -4.75 18.72
N GLU A 245 9.80 -3.70 19.35
CA GLU A 245 9.86 -2.36 18.75
C GLU A 245 11.24 -2.08 18.21
N VAL A 246 11.30 -1.70 16.93
CA VAL A 246 12.55 -1.36 16.25
C VAL A 246 12.52 0.06 15.71
N ALA A 247 13.63 0.78 15.88
CA ALA A 247 13.84 2.10 15.29
C ALA A 247 15.31 2.27 14.91
N ALA A 248 15.56 2.88 13.74
CA ALA A 248 16.89 3.17 13.21
C ALA A 248 17.88 1.97 13.33
N GLY A 249 17.42 0.77 12.97
CA GLY A 249 18.25 -0.45 12.99
C GLY A 249 18.58 -0.99 14.39
N ARG A 250 17.85 -0.60 15.43
CA ARG A 250 18.05 -1.06 16.81
C ARG A 250 16.75 -1.52 17.44
N ILE A 251 16.84 -2.47 18.37
CA ILE A 251 15.73 -2.82 19.26
C ILE A 251 15.59 -1.69 20.28
N VAL A 252 14.42 -1.04 20.30
CA VAL A 252 14.07 -0.01 21.28
C VAL A 252 13.40 -0.63 22.51
N ALA A 253 12.50 -1.58 22.27
CA ALA A 253 11.82 -2.31 23.32
C ALA A 253 11.48 -3.73 22.86
N GLN A 254 11.50 -4.67 23.82
CA GLN A 254 11.00 -6.03 23.60
C GLN A 254 10.36 -6.57 24.89
N GLY A 255 9.27 -7.28 24.74
CA GLY A 255 8.60 -7.87 25.90
C GLY A 255 7.12 -8.13 25.69
N ARG A 256 6.41 -8.39 26.79
CA ARG A 256 4.95 -8.55 26.77
C ARG A 256 4.27 -7.31 26.23
N LYS A 257 3.23 -7.52 25.41
CA LYS A 257 2.38 -6.43 24.93
C LYS A 257 1.80 -5.66 26.11
N PRO A 258 2.03 -4.35 26.23
CA PRO A 258 1.48 -3.56 27.33
C PRO A 258 -0.06 -3.51 27.27
N SER A 259 -0.68 -3.48 28.45
CA SER A 259 -2.11 -3.26 28.62
C SER A 259 -2.29 -2.01 29.51
N PRO A 260 -2.84 -0.90 29.04
CA PRO A 260 -3.59 -0.64 27.81
C PRO A 260 -2.72 -0.55 26.56
N PRO A 261 -3.35 -0.56 25.34
CA PRO A 261 -2.61 -0.60 24.08
C PRO A 261 -1.62 0.56 23.97
N LEU A 262 -0.49 0.29 23.32
CA LEU A 262 0.54 1.28 22.99
C LEU A 262 -0.11 2.50 22.32
N THR A 263 -0.34 3.56 23.07
CA THR A 263 -0.49 4.87 22.45
C THR A 263 0.84 5.19 21.81
N ALA A 264 0.82 5.60 20.55
CA ALA A 264 2.01 5.92 19.78
C ALA A 264 3.03 6.65 20.66
N SER A 265 4.11 5.95 21.03
CA SER A 265 5.20 6.53 21.77
C SER A 265 5.70 7.74 21.00
N THR A 266 5.98 8.81 21.72
CA THR A 266 6.56 10.07 21.26
C THR A 266 7.58 9.80 20.17
N PRO A 267 7.50 10.47 19.01
CA PRO A 267 8.35 10.17 17.87
C PRO A 267 9.81 10.34 18.25
N THR A 268 10.53 9.25 18.32
CA THR A 268 11.99 9.29 18.19
C THR A 268 12.26 10.02 16.88
N THR A 269 12.96 11.12 16.96
CA THR A 269 13.32 12.06 15.91
C THR A 269 13.65 11.35 14.61
N CYS A 270 12.64 11.13 13.77
CA CYS A 270 12.83 11.10 12.35
C CYS A 270 13.26 12.52 11.96
N ALA A 271 14.28 12.70 11.15
CA ALA A 271 14.81 13.99 10.72
C ALA A 271 13.83 14.87 9.90
N THR A 272 12.54 14.50 9.87
CA THR A 272 11.45 15.39 9.54
C THR A 272 11.27 16.33 10.74
N SER A 273 12.09 17.38 10.76
CA SER A 273 11.92 18.56 11.63
C SER A 273 10.42 18.82 11.80
N THR A 274 10.02 19.20 13.00
CA THR A 274 8.69 19.78 13.31
C THR A 274 8.48 21.01 12.42
N LEU A 275 8.20 20.79 11.13
CA LEU A 275 7.88 21.86 10.20
C LEU A 275 6.57 22.49 10.66
N ARG A 276 6.68 23.72 11.15
CA ARG A 276 5.49 24.53 11.37
C ARG A 276 4.90 24.85 9.99
N ARG A 277 3.57 24.87 9.91
CA ARG A 277 2.81 25.20 8.69
C ARG A 277 3.34 26.44 7.96
N ASN A 278 4.01 27.35 8.68
CA ASN A 278 4.55 28.60 8.17
C ASN A 278 5.95 28.48 7.53
N ASP A 279 6.68 27.41 7.77
CA ASP A 279 8.07 27.24 7.31
C ASP A 279 8.18 26.59 5.91
N LEU A 280 7.05 26.10 5.35
CA LEU A 280 7.01 25.44 4.04
C LEU A 280 7.05 26.50 2.93
N ALA A 281 8.17 26.60 2.20
CA ALA A 281 8.28 27.39 0.99
C ALA A 281 8.06 26.47 -0.22
N PHE A 282 6.95 26.67 -0.95
CA PHE A 282 6.70 25.95 -2.19
C PHE A 282 7.29 26.71 -3.38
N PRO A 283 7.84 26.01 -4.39
CA PRO A 283 8.30 26.67 -5.60
C PRO A 283 7.09 27.20 -6.38
N PHE A 284 7.01 28.52 -6.50
CA PHE A 284 6.03 29.17 -7.36
C PHE A 284 6.68 29.42 -8.73
N PRO A 285 5.99 29.18 -9.85
CA PRO A 285 6.49 29.60 -11.13
C PRO A 285 6.53 31.13 -11.16
N GLU A 286 7.68 31.71 -11.51
CA GLU A 286 7.85 33.17 -11.69
C GLU A 286 6.84 33.75 -12.71
N ASN A 287 6.33 32.90 -13.62
CA ASN A 287 5.33 33.21 -14.63
C ASN A 287 4.12 32.28 -14.51
N ALA A 288 3.46 32.23 -13.34
CA ALA A 288 2.15 31.59 -13.26
C ALA A 288 1.22 32.29 -14.24
N PRO A 289 0.50 31.56 -15.13
CA PRO A 289 -0.43 32.22 -16.03
C PRO A 289 -1.42 33.05 -15.22
N PRO A 290 -1.71 34.28 -15.67
CA PRO A 290 -2.61 35.16 -14.94
C PRO A 290 -3.94 34.46 -14.68
N LEU A 291 -4.55 34.76 -13.53
CA LEU A 291 -5.83 34.23 -13.04
C LEU A 291 -7.02 34.40 -14.03
N GLY A 292 -6.76 34.83 -15.28
CA GLY A 292 -7.71 35.36 -16.25
C GLY A 292 -8.60 34.35 -16.93
N ASP A 293 -8.49 33.09 -16.88
CA ASP A 293 -9.42 32.09 -17.45
C ASP A 293 -9.56 30.86 -16.56
N ARG A 294 -9.88 31.09 -15.28
CA ARG A 294 -10.25 29.96 -14.43
C ARG A 294 -11.60 29.44 -14.90
N PRO A 295 -11.69 28.18 -15.27
CA PRO A 295 -12.99 27.62 -15.64
C PRO A 295 -13.94 27.79 -14.44
N THR A 296 -15.15 28.20 -14.68
CA THR A 296 -16.22 28.30 -13.66
C THR A 296 -16.58 26.92 -13.10
N LEU A 297 -16.11 25.86 -13.76
CA LEU A 297 -16.42 24.48 -13.47
C LEU A 297 -15.16 23.62 -13.67
N LEU A 298 -14.79 22.84 -12.68
CA LEU A 298 -13.66 21.88 -12.77
C LEU A 298 -14.12 20.51 -13.27
N ILE A 299 -15.18 19.99 -12.68
CA ILE A 299 -15.75 18.67 -13.00
C ILE A 299 -17.27 18.77 -12.97
N GLU A 300 -17.91 18.21 -13.99
CA GLU A 300 -19.34 17.96 -14.00
C GLU A 300 -19.62 16.60 -14.62
N LEU A 301 -20.31 15.77 -13.87
CA LEU A 301 -20.84 14.48 -14.28
C LEU A 301 -22.35 14.55 -14.24
N GLN A 302 -23.01 14.23 -15.37
CA GLN A 302 -24.46 14.23 -15.48
C GLN A 302 -24.93 12.83 -15.84
N ASN A 303 -25.72 12.21 -14.95
CA ASN A 303 -26.28 10.87 -15.10
C ASN A 303 -25.26 9.82 -15.61
N THR A 304 -24.03 9.91 -15.10
CA THR A 304 -22.89 9.12 -15.58
C THR A 304 -22.97 7.69 -15.06
N SER A 305 -22.91 6.72 -15.96
CA SER A 305 -22.94 5.29 -15.64
C SER A 305 -21.78 4.57 -16.33
N VAL A 306 -21.21 3.57 -15.64
CA VAL A 306 -20.11 2.74 -16.16
C VAL A 306 -20.42 1.29 -15.88
N ALA A 307 -20.28 0.44 -16.91
CA ALA A 307 -20.48 -0.99 -16.79
C ALA A 307 -19.30 -1.77 -17.38
N TYR A 308 -18.94 -2.89 -16.73
CA TYR A 308 -17.94 -3.85 -17.25
C TYR A 308 -18.59 -5.23 -17.35
N GLN A 309 -18.49 -5.85 -18.51
CA GLN A 309 -19.06 -7.19 -18.78
C GLN A 309 -20.54 -7.30 -18.37
N GLY A 310 -21.32 -6.23 -18.61
CA GLY A 310 -22.74 -6.18 -18.25
C GLY A 310 -23.04 -5.88 -16.78
N VAL A 311 -22.01 -5.74 -15.92
CA VAL A 311 -22.18 -5.36 -14.52
C VAL A 311 -21.96 -3.85 -14.37
N ASN A 312 -22.96 -3.15 -13.90
CA ASN A 312 -22.85 -1.71 -13.62
C ASN A 312 -21.99 -1.49 -12.37
N VAL A 313 -20.95 -0.68 -12.50
CA VAL A 313 -20.05 -0.27 -11.41
C VAL A 313 -20.37 1.13 -10.92
N LEU A 314 -20.84 2.03 -11.82
CA LEU A 314 -21.37 3.34 -11.47
C LEU A 314 -22.78 3.48 -12.04
N HIS A 315 -23.68 4.08 -11.27
CA HIS A 315 -25.09 4.17 -11.60
C HIS A 315 -25.58 5.62 -11.49
N GLY A 316 -25.74 6.30 -12.62
CA GLY A 316 -26.38 7.61 -12.69
C GLY A 316 -25.73 8.66 -11.79
N ILE A 317 -24.40 8.75 -11.79
CA ILE A 317 -23.65 9.70 -10.98
C ILE A 317 -23.91 11.13 -11.47
N ASN A 318 -24.37 11.99 -10.56
CA ASN A 318 -24.48 13.42 -10.74
C ASN A 318 -23.58 14.11 -9.73
N TRP A 319 -22.52 14.74 -10.19
CA TRP A 319 -21.55 15.43 -9.34
C TRP A 319 -20.94 16.63 -10.02
N THR A 320 -20.82 17.71 -9.27
CA THR A 320 -20.22 18.95 -9.73
C THR A 320 -19.17 19.42 -8.74
N MET A 321 -17.99 19.81 -9.25
CA MET A 321 -16.89 20.40 -8.47
C MET A 321 -16.51 21.75 -9.08
N ARG A 322 -16.46 22.79 -8.24
CA ARG A 322 -16.10 24.16 -8.64
C ARG A 322 -14.72 24.55 -8.15
N PRO A 323 -14.08 25.56 -8.75
CA PRO A 323 -12.84 26.13 -8.23
C PRO A 323 -13.01 26.60 -6.78
N GLY A 324 -11.99 26.31 -5.95
CA GLY A 324 -12.00 26.61 -4.51
C GLY A 324 -12.61 25.52 -3.64
N GLU A 325 -13.23 24.50 -4.23
CA GLU A 325 -13.74 23.35 -3.50
C GLU A 325 -12.65 22.27 -3.40
N ASN A 326 -12.47 21.72 -2.20
CA ASN A 326 -11.64 20.55 -1.93
C ASN A 326 -12.54 19.41 -1.47
N TRP A 327 -12.52 18.31 -2.20
CA TRP A 327 -13.45 17.21 -2.01
C TRP A 327 -12.79 15.98 -1.39
N ALA A 328 -13.44 15.40 -0.39
CA ALA A 328 -13.15 14.03 0.03
C ALA A 328 -14.13 13.07 -0.65
N VAL A 329 -13.61 12.03 -1.31
CA VAL A 329 -14.42 10.93 -1.86
C VAL A 329 -14.28 9.74 -0.93
N LEU A 330 -15.36 9.41 -0.23
CA LEU A 330 -15.43 8.39 0.81
C LEU A 330 -16.24 7.18 0.33
N GLY A 331 -15.92 6.01 0.84
CA GLY A 331 -16.67 4.78 0.58
C GLY A 331 -15.83 3.52 0.78
N PRO A 332 -16.47 2.37 0.98
CA PRO A 332 -15.78 1.09 1.13
C PRO A 332 -15.02 0.69 -0.16
N ASN A 333 -14.20 -0.35 -0.06
CA ASN A 333 -13.59 -0.95 -1.24
C ASN A 333 -14.69 -1.53 -2.15
N GLY A 334 -14.52 -1.37 -3.48
CA GLY A 334 -15.54 -1.77 -4.44
C GLY A 334 -16.72 -0.77 -4.60
N ALA A 335 -16.74 0.35 -3.90
CA ALA A 335 -17.81 1.36 -4.05
C ALA A 335 -17.80 2.09 -5.40
N GLY A 336 -16.76 1.91 -6.24
CA GLY A 336 -16.63 2.58 -7.53
C GLY A 336 -15.71 3.81 -7.52
N LYS A 337 -14.98 4.09 -6.42
CA LYS A 337 -14.09 5.26 -6.29
C LYS A 337 -13.05 5.33 -7.40
N THR A 338 -12.30 4.25 -7.63
CA THR A 338 -11.28 4.19 -8.69
C THR A 338 -11.89 4.33 -10.08
N THR A 339 -13.09 3.78 -10.31
CA THR A 339 -13.82 3.94 -11.58
C THR A 339 -14.24 5.39 -11.78
N LEU A 340 -14.72 6.08 -10.74
CA LEU A 340 -15.03 7.50 -10.79
C LEU A 340 -13.77 8.33 -11.13
N LEU A 341 -12.64 8.04 -10.47
CA LEU A 341 -11.38 8.72 -10.76
C LEU A 341 -10.89 8.46 -12.18
N SER A 342 -11.04 7.24 -12.71
CA SER A 342 -10.62 6.92 -14.08
C SER A 342 -11.35 7.72 -15.17
N LEU A 343 -12.59 8.12 -14.90
CA LEU A 343 -13.33 9.02 -15.79
C LEU A 343 -12.74 10.44 -15.78
N ILE A 344 -12.37 10.94 -14.60
CA ILE A 344 -11.79 12.28 -14.41
C ILE A 344 -10.37 12.33 -14.97
N LEU A 345 -9.58 11.28 -14.75
CA LEU A 345 -8.22 11.12 -15.29
C LEU A 345 -8.19 10.89 -16.80
N ALA A 346 -9.37 10.78 -17.42
CA ALA A 346 -9.54 10.49 -18.84
C ALA A 346 -8.96 9.13 -19.30
N ASP A 347 -8.74 8.22 -18.37
CA ASP A 347 -8.23 6.86 -18.65
C ASP A 347 -9.36 5.89 -19.07
N ASN A 348 -10.61 6.20 -18.71
CA ASN A 348 -11.75 5.33 -19.00
C ASN A 348 -12.41 5.71 -20.35
N PRO A 349 -12.42 4.79 -21.35
CA PRO A 349 -13.03 5.08 -22.65
C PRO A 349 -14.54 5.31 -22.58
N GLN A 350 -15.26 4.78 -21.57
CA GLN A 350 -16.69 5.04 -21.39
C GLN A 350 -16.98 6.50 -21.01
N GLY A 351 -15.96 7.28 -20.69
CA GLY A 351 -16.07 8.72 -20.51
C GLY A 351 -16.62 9.45 -21.74
N TYR A 352 -16.40 8.93 -22.96
CA TYR A 352 -16.94 9.50 -24.20
C TYR A 352 -18.43 9.20 -24.41
N ALA A 353 -18.94 8.13 -23.82
CA ALA A 353 -20.35 7.76 -23.87
C ALA A 353 -21.22 8.48 -22.83
N ASN A 354 -20.59 9.21 -21.91
CA ASN A 354 -21.24 9.89 -20.79
C ASN A 354 -21.17 11.42 -20.95
N ALA A 355 -22.10 12.13 -20.30
CA ALA A 355 -22.08 13.58 -20.23
C ALA A 355 -21.11 14.06 -19.15
N ILE A 356 -19.85 14.21 -19.51
CA ILE A 356 -18.75 14.62 -18.63
C ILE A 356 -18.15 15.92 -19.14
N THR A 357 -18.05 16.91 -18.27
CA THR A 357 -17.34 18.17 -18.51
C THR A 357 -16.16 18.27 -17.56
N LEU A 358 -14.95 18.47 -18.11
CA LEU A 358 -13.72 18.68 -17.35
C LEU A 358 -13.13 20.04 -17.71
N PHE A 359 -12.82 20.84 -16.69
CA PHE A 359 -12.26 22.18 -16.85
C PHE A 359 -13.06 23.08 -17.83
N GLY A 360 -14.39 22.96 -17.79
CA GLY A 360 -15.32 23.72 -18.64
C GLY A 360 -15.46 23.20 -20.07
N ARG A 361 -14.80 22.07 -20.43
CA ARG A 361 -14.94 21.45 -21.77
C ARG A 361 -15.58 20.08 -21.66
N ARG A 362 -16.56 19.82 -22.53
CA ARG A 362 -17.21 18.51 -22.62
C ARG A 362 -16.24 17.47 -23.20
N ARG A 363 -16.21 16.28 -22.63
CA ARG A 363 -15.41 15.15 -23.15
C ARG A 363 -15.81 14.83 -24.60
N GLY A 364 -14.79 14.70 -25.46
CA GLY A 364 -14.99 14.44 -26.89
C GLY A 364 -15.25 15.69 -27.74
N SER A 365 -15.07 16.91 -27.19
CA SER A 365 -15.19 18.15 -27.95
C SER A 365 -13.93 18.59 -28.68
N GLY A 366 -12.94 17.68 -28.79
CA GLY A 366 -11.69 17.89 -29.54
C GLY A 366 -10.45 18.02 -28.64
N GLU A 367 -10.57 17.98 -27.31
CA GLU A 367 -9.41 17.93 -26.40
C GLU A 367 -8.72 16.57 -26.42
N SER A 368 -7.40 16.57 -26.35
CA SER A 368 -6.63 15.36 -26.19
C SER A 368 -6.59 14.90 -24.72
N ILE A 369 -6.40 13.59 -24.50
CA ILE A 369 -6.19 13.01 -23.17
C ILE A 369 -5.02 13.71 -22.46
N TRP A 370 -3.97 14.04 -23.19
CA TRP A 370 -2.77 14.68 -22.66
C TRP A 370 -3.03 16.13 -22.17
N GLU A 371 -3.91 16.87 -22.84
CA GLU A 371 -4.33 18.20 -22.37
C GLU A 371 -5.06 18.15 -21.04
N ILE A 372 -5.86 17.10 -20.82
CA ILE A 372 -6.53 16.87 -19.54
C ILE A 372 -5.50 16.47 -18.49
N LYS A 373 -4.64 15.49 -18.80
CA LYS A 373 -3.62 14.98 -17.87
C LYS A 373 -2.64 16.07 -17.40
N ARG A 374 -2.27 17.01 -18.28
CA ARG A 374 -1.44 18.17 -17.90
C ARG A 374 -2.07 19.03 -16.79
N ARG A 375 -3.41 19.07 -16.71
CA ARG A 375 -4.15 19.83 -15.70
C ARG A 375 -4.39 19.06 -14.40
N ILE A 376 -4.03 17.79 -14.34
CA ILE A 376 -4.28 16.91 -13.18
C ILE A 376 -2.97 16.39 -12.64
N GLY A 377 -2.66 16.68 -11.38
CA GLY A 377 -1.65 15.96 -10.60
C GLY A 377 -2.30 14.72 -9.99
N TRP A 378 -1.67 13.55 -10.11
CA TRP A 378 -2.25 12.32 -9.61
C TRP A 378 -1.24 11.48 -8.85
N VAL A 379 -1.68 10.97 -7.67
CA VAL A 379 -0.94 10.02 -6.84
C VAL A 379 -1.89 8.93 -6.38
N SER A 380 -1.49 7.67 -6.55
CA SER A 380 -2.21 6.50 -6.04
C SER A 380 -1.23 5.47 -5.48
N PRO A 381 -1.69 4.51 -4.66
CA PRO A 381 -0.87 3.38 -4.23
C PRO A 381 -0.38 2.55 -5.41
N GLU A 382 -1.21 2.39 -6.43
CA GLU A 382 -0.87 1.64 -7.65
C GLU A 382 0.26 2.31 -8.40
N LEU A 383 0.23 3.65 -8.60
CA LEU A 383 1.32 4.39 -9.22
C LEU A 383 2.66 4.14 -8.50
N GLN A 384 2.65 4.12 -7.16
CA GLN A 384 3.84 3.81 -6.37
C GLN A 384 4.33 2.37 -6.59
N LEU A 385 3.41 1.43 -6.79
CA LEU A 385 3.74 0.03 -7.04
C LEU A 385 4.39 -0.19 -8.39
N TYR A 386 3.91 0.47 -9.44
CA TYR A 386 4.35 0.28 -10.83
C TYR A 386 5.53 1.16 -11.23
N TYR A 387 5.93 2.11 -10.37
CA TYR A 387 7.03 3.00 -10.72
C TYR A 387 8.37 2.27 -10.79
N GLN A 388 9.20 2.62 -11.76
CA GLN A 388 10.54 2.06 -11.96
C GLN A 388 11.42 2.36 -10.73
N ARG A 389 11.93 1.32 -10.10
CA ARG A 389 12.60 1.41 -8.80
C ARG A 389 14.05 1.88 -8.87
N ASP A 390 14.68 1.75 -10.01
CA ASP A 390 16.08 2.10 -10.31
C ASP A 390 16.26 3.56 -10.72
N LEU A 391 15.18 4.25 -11.11
CA LEU A 391 15.23 5.67 -11.44
C LEU A 391 15.59 6.52 -10.20
N ALA A 392 16.45 7.53 -10.39
CA ALA A 392 16.72 8.53 -9.35
C ALA A 392 15.44 9.30 -8.99
N CYS A 393 15.26 9.64 -7.70
CA CYS A 393 14.06 10.36 -7.26
C CYS A 393 13.83 11.68 -8.00
N GLN A 394 14.90 12.41 -8.37
CA GLN A 394 14.80 13.59 -9.23
C GLN A 394 14.21 13.26 -10.60
N GLN A 395 14.61 12.16 -11.22
CA GLN A 395 14.08 11.72 -12.51
C GLN A 395 12.59 11.36 -12.41
N VAL A 396 12.19 10.72 -11.30
CA VAL A 396 10.78 10.46 -11.01
C VAL A 396 9.96 11.74 -10.97
N VAL A 397 10.46 12.80 -10.34
CA VAL A 397 9.79 14.10 -10.31
C VAL A 397 9.77 14.75 -11.70
N CYS A 398 10.88 14.72 -12.44
CA CYS A 398 10.94 15.24 -13.82
C CYS A 398 9.94 14.57 -14.77
N ALA A 399 9.68 13.26 -14.62
CA ALA A 399 8.68 12.56 -15.41
C ALA A 399 7.25 13.13 -15.23
N GLY A 400 7.01 13.89 -14.15
CA GLY A 400 5.74 14.59 -13.89
C GLY A 400 5.41 15.67 -14.91
N PHE A 401 6.39 16.29 -15.57
CA PHE A 401 6.16 17.26 -16.66
C PHE A 401 5.53 16.62 -17.90
N PHE A 402 5.75 15.31 -18.08
CA PHE A 402 5.30 14.54 -19.24
C PHE A 402 4.15 13.57 -18.94
N ASP A 403 3.72 13.49 -17.70
CA ASP A 403 2.72 12.51 -17.19
C ASP A 403 3.07 11.04 -17.48
N SER A 404 4.36 10.74 -17.66
CA SER A 404 4.85 9.40 -17.96
C SER A 404 5.24 8.64 -16.69
N ILE A 405 5.13 7.30 -16.71
CA ILE A 405 5.71 6.40 -15.70
C ILE A 405 7.09 6.00 -16.21
N GLY A 406 8.10 6.80 -15.87
CA GLY A 406 9.46 6.68 -16.40
C GLY A 406 9.88 7.90 -17.22
N VAL A 407 11.17 7.98 -17.52
CA VAL A 407 11.77 9.10 -18.29
C VAL A 407 11.99 8.65 -19.72
N TYR A 408 11.07 8.99 -20.60
CA TYR A 408 11.14 8.67 -22.03
C TYR A 408 11.49 9.88 -22.90
N GLN A 409 11.54 11.06 -22.32
CA GLN A 409 11.88 12.31 -22.99
C GLN A 409 12.95 13.05 -22.20
N ALA A 410 13.85 13.74 -22.92
CA ALA A 410 14.84 14.60 -22.29
C ALA A 410 14.16 15.77 -21.58
N TYR A 411 14.57 16.06 -20.36
CA TYR A 411 14.12 17.22 -19.59
C TYR A 411 15.22 18.30 -19.57
N THR A 412 14.81 19.56 -19.47
CA THR A 412 15.73 20.70 -19.45
C THR A 412 16.37 20.87 -18.07
N SER A 413 17.47 21.66 -18.01
CA SER A 413 18.10 22.03 -16.74
C SER A 413 17.15 22.80 -15.80
N ALA A 414 16.25 23.61 -16.35
CA ALA A 414 15.22 24.32 -15.60
C ALA A 414 14.21 23.35 -14.96
N GLN A 415 13.78 22.31 -15.70
CA GLN A 415 12.92 21.26 -15.18
C GLN A 415 13.60 20.45 -14.08
N ALA A 416 14.88 20.14 -14.26
CA ALA A 416 15.69 19.47 -13.23
C ALA A 416 15.82 20.33 -11.96
N ALA A 417 16.04 21.64 -12.09
CA ALA A 417 16.09 22.57 -10.97
C ALA A 417 14.74 22.65 -10.23
N ALA A 418 13.63 22.76 -10.96
CA ALA A 418 12.29 22.73 -10.38
C ALA A 418 12.00 21.42 -9.62
N ALA A 419 12.40 20.28 -10.17
CA ALA A 419 12.26 18.99 -9.49
C ALA A 419 13.02 18.96 -8.14
N ARG A 420 14.25 19.48 -8.11
CA ARG A 420 15.05 19.59 -6.86
C ARG A 420 14.40 20.53 -5.85
N GLN A 421 13.84 21.65 -6.30
CA GLN A 421 13.13 22.60 -5.43
C GLN A 421 11.91 21.93 -4.76
N TRP A 422 11.13 21.13 -5.51
CA TRP A 422 10.01 20.39 -4.96
C TRP A 422 10.46 19.31 -3.96
N LEU A 423 11.53 18.58 -4.25
CA LEU A 423 12.11 17.62 -3.30
C LEU A 423 12.59 18.32 -2.01
N ALA A 424 13.19 19.52 -2.14
CA ALA A 424 13.63 20.31 -0.99
C ALA A 424 12.43 20.82 -0.18
N ALA A 425 11.39 21.35 -0.84
CA ALA A 425 10.17 21.81 -0.19
C ALA A 425 9.46 20.71 0.61
N PHE A 426 9.62 19.44 0.20
CA PHE A 426 9.05 18.27 0.88
C PHE A 426 10.02 17.58 1.85
N GLY A 427 11.19 18.22 2.13
CA GLY A 427 12.16 17.69 3.08
C GLY A 427 12.90 16.42 2.62
N VAL A 428 12.86 16.10 1.33
CA VAL A 428 13.46 14.89 0.75
C VAL A 428 14.56 15.20 -0.28
N ALA A 429 15.19 16.37 -0.20
CA ALA A 429 16.27 16.79 -1.11
C ALA A 429 17.44 15.79 -1.15
N HIS A 430 17.75 15.15 -0.02
CA HIS A 430 18.81 14.14 0.12
C HIS A 430 18.60 12.88 -0.72
N LEU A 431 17.37 12.68 -1.22
CA LEU A 431 17.02 11.53 -2.07
C LEU A 431 17.18 11.83 -3.56
N ALA A 432 17.49 13.06 -3.97
CA ALA A 432 17.43 13.48 -5.38
C ALA A 432 18.14 12.50 -6.32
N GLU A 433 19.36 12.09 -5.97
CA GLU A 433 20.20 11.18 -6.77
C GLU A 433 20.05 9.69 -6.36
N ARG A 434 19.26 9.39 -5.32
CA ARG A 434 19.05 8.02 -4.86
C ARG A 434 17.99 7.32 -5.71
N PRO A 435 18.12 6.00 -5.94
CA PRO A 435 17.09 5.20 -6.58
C PRO A 435 15.77 5.28 -5.81
N PHE A 436 14.65 5.46 -6.51
CA PHE A 436 13.32 5.53 -5.92
C PHE A 436 12.98 4.30 -5.06
N GLY A 437 13.43 3.12 -5.50
CA GLY A 437 13.23 1.88 -4.75
C GLY A 437 14.01 1.77 -3.44
N ALA A 438 15.04 2.60 -3.23
CA ALA A 438 15.82 2.65 -1.99
C ALA A 438 15.20 3.58 -0.93
N ALA A 439 14.26 4.44 -1.33
CA ALA A 439 13.53 5.31 -0.41
C ALA A 439 12.47 4.51 0.38
N SER A 440 12.20 4.93 1.61
CA SER A 440 11.10 4.38 2.41
C SER A 440 9.73 4.65 1.77
N VAL A 441 8.70 3.89 2.16
CA VAL A 441 7.33 4.06 1.60
C VAL A 441 6.82 5.50 1.77
N GLY A 442 7.10 6.13 2.91
CA GLY A 442 6.73 7.52 3.17
C GLY A 442 7.46 8.50 2.27
N GLU A 443 8.77 8.35 2.13
CA GLU A 443 9.59 9.17 1.24
C GLU A 443 9.19 8.99 -0.23
N GLN A 444 8.94 7.78 -0.68
CA GLN A 444 8.41 7.50 -2.01
C GLN A 444 7.09 8.26 -2.28
N ARG A 445 6.21 8.32 -1.27
CA ARG A 445 4.95 9.08 -1.36
C ARG A 445 5.20 10.57 -1.54
N LEU A 446 6.18 11.15 -0.82
CA LEU A 446 6.57 12.55 -0.98
C LEU A 446 7.17 12.83 -2.36
N VAL A 447 8.01 11.93 -2.88
CA VAL A 447 8.57 12.04 -4.23
C VAL A 447 7.45 12.01 -5.30
N LEU A 448 6.46 11.11 -5.16
CA LEU A 448 5.31 11.06 -6.08
C LEU A 448 4.40 12.28 -5.96
N LEU A 449 4.28 12.85 -4.77
CA LEU A 449 3.55 14.09 -4.56
C LEU A 449 4.27 15.27 -5.24
N ALA A 450 5.60 15.34 -5.12
CA ALA A 450 6.43 16.30 -5.85
C ALA A 450 6.26 16.14 -7.38
N ARG A 451 6.27 14.89 -7.87
CA ARG A 451 6.01 14.57 -9.28
C ARG A 451 4.65 15.08 -9.75
N ALA A 452 3.60 14.90 -8.94
CA ALA A 452 2.25 15.34 -9.29
C ALA A 452 2.13 16.87 -9.37
N LEU A 453 2.92 17.59 -8.55
CA LEU A 453 2.84 19.05 -8.40
C LEU A 453 3.83 19.82 -9.26
N VAL A 454 4.90 19.18 -9.80
CA VAL A 454 5.99 19.86 -10.52
C VAL A 454 5.53 20.66 -11.75
N LYS A 455 4.39 20.27 -12.33
CA LYS A 455 3.74 20.95 -13.46
C LYS A 455 2.68 21.99 -13.06
N HIS A 456 2.51 22.25 -11.76
CA HIS A 456 1.53 23.19 -11.17
C HIS A 456 0.09 22.94 -11.64
N PRO A 457 -0.47 21.73 -11.46
CA PRO A 457 -1.80 21.40 -11.94
C PRO A 457 -2.88 22.16 -11.15
N PRO A 458 -3.98 22.62 -11.78
CA PRO A 458 -5.10 23.22 -11.08
C PRO A 458 -5.93 22.21 -10.25
N LEU A 459 -5.77 20.90 -10.51
CA LEU A 459 -6.45 19.82 -9.78
C LEU A 459 -5.42 18.77 -9.33
N LEU A 460 -5.42 18.46 -8.04
CA LEU A 460 -4.63 17.38 -7.45
C LEU A 460 -5.57 16.27 -7.00
N ILE A 461 -5.35 15.06 -7.47
CA ILE A 461 -6.09 13.86 -7.10
C ILE A 461 -5.19 12.93 -6.31
N LEU A 462 -5.57 12.62 -5.09
CA LEU A 462 -4.84 11.74 -4.19
C LEU A 462 -5.72 10.55 -3.82
N ASP A 463 -5.37 9.38 -4.33
CA ASP A 463 -6.06 8.14 -4.00
C ASP A 463 -5.31 7.44 -2.86
N GLU A 464 -5.93 7.36 -1.69
CA GLU A 464 -5.41 6.77 -0.45
C GLU A 464 -3.95 7.14 -0.13
N PRO A 465 -3.61 8.45 -0.08
CA PRO A 465 -2.21 8.88 0.02
C PRO A 465 -1.54 8.51 1.35
N CYS A 466 -2.32 8.24 2.40
CA CYS A 466 -1.81 7.84 3.72
C CYS A 466 -1.73 6.32 3.92
N GLN A 467 -2.07 5.53 2.90
CA GLN A 467 -2.05 4.07 2.99
C GLN A 467 -0.64 3.53 3.24
N GLY A 468 -0.47 2.66 4.25
CA GLY A 468 0.81 2.03 4.60
C GLY A 468 1.83 2.98 5.23
N LEU A 469 1.41 4.18 5.66
CA LEU A 469 2.27 5.12 6.36
C LEU A 469 2.18 4.95 7.88
N ASP A 470 3.32 5.17 8.54
CA ASP A 470 3.35 5.35 9.98
C ASP A 470 2.70 6.68 10.41
N ALA A 471 2.47 6.84 11.72
CA ALA A 471 1.79 8.00 12.27
C ALA A 471 2.53 9.34 12.00
N ALA A 472 3.87 9.31 11.92
CA ALA A 472 4.67 10.50 11.69
C ALA A 472 4.55 10.98 10.24
N HIS A 473 4.76 10.08 9.26
CA HIS A 473 4.62 10.40 7.84
C HIS A 473 3.19 10.79 7.47
N ARG A 474 2.18 10.11 8.06
CA ARG A 474 0.77 10.46 7.87
C ARG A 474 0.49 11.89 8.30
N ARG A 475 0.85 12.24 9.53
CA ARG A 475 0.68 13.60 10.06
C ARG A 475 1.39 14.65 9.21
N TYR A 476 2.61 14.33 8.78
CA TYR A 476 3.39 15.19 7.91
C TYR A 476 2.69 15.46 6.56
N ILE A 477 2.21 14.41 5.88
CA ILE A 477 1.49 14.57 4.59
C ILE A 477 0.21 15.37 4.77
N LEU A 478 -0.58 15.13 5.82
CA LEU A 478 -1.81 15.90 6.07
C LEU A 478 -1.51 17.38 6.29
N THR A 479 -0.48 17.70 7.10
CA THR A 479 -0.03 19.09 7.32
C THR A 479 0.46 19.74 6.03
N LEU A 480 1.19 18.98 5.20
CA LEU A 480 1.68 19.43 3.90
C LEU A 480 0.52 19.75 2.94
N LEU A 481 -0.51 18.90 2.87
CA LEU A 481 -1.70 19.11 2.04
C LEU A 481 -2.49 20.33 2.49
N ASP A 482 -2.67 20.53 3.80
CA ASP A 482 -3.31 21.72 4.33
C ASP A 482 -2.54 23.00 3.94
N ALA A 483 -1.21 22.98 3.99
CA ALA A 483 -0.38 24.10 3.58
C ALA A 483 -0.42 24.34 2.06
N LEU A 484 -0.42 23.27 1.25
CA LEU A 484 -0.54 23.35 -0.21
C LEU A 484 -1.86 24.01 -0.62
N CYS A 485 -2.99 23.52 -0.09
CA CYS A 485 -4.31 24.07 -0.41
C CYS A 485 -4.48 25.53 0.05
N ALA A 486 -3.82 25.92 1.15
CA ALA A 486 -3.90 27.29 1.66
C ALA A 486 -3.03 28.30 0.84
N ARG A 487 -1.94 27.83 0.21
CA ARG A 487 -0.94 28.71 -0.42
C ARG A 487 -0.91 28.63 -1.94
N MET A 488 -1.31 27.47 -2.48
CA MET A 488 -1.37 27.25 -3.91
C MET A 488 -2.82 27.25 -4.38
N ALA A 489 -3.05 27.77 -5.57
CA ALA A 489 -4.39 27.75 -6.18
C ALA A 489 -4.71 26.34 -6.75
N VAL A 490 -4.47 25.30 -5.98
CA VAL A 490 -4.74 23.91 -6.35
C VAL A 490 -6.01 23.43 -5.66
N ASN A 491 -6.88 22.77 -6.42
CA ASN A 491 -8.05 22.12 -5.85
C ASN A 491 -7.73 20.65 -5.60
N LEU A 492 -8.28 20.08 -4.53
CA LEU A 492 -7.94 18.74 -4.06
C LEU A 492 -9.14 17.80 -4.17
N ILE A 493 -8.91 16.61 -4.75
CA ILE A 493 -9.76 15.43 -4.54
C ILE A 493 -8.94 14.45 -3.72
N TYR A 494 -9.43 14.15 -2.52
CA TYR A 494 -8.80 13.26 -1.57
C TYR A 494 -9.66 12.02 -1.37
N VAL A 495 -9.18 10.86 -1.83
CA VAL A 495 -9.93 9.61 -1.70
C VAL A 495 -9.40 8.84 -0.50
N THR A 496 -10.29 8.46 0.39
CA THR A 496 -9.95 7.64 1.56
C THR A 496 -11.17 6.87 2.05
N HIS A 497 -10.91 5.80 2.78
CA HIS A 497 -11.93 5.09 3.56
C HIS A 497 -11.78 5.38 5.07
N HIS A 498 -10.80 6.22 5.48
CA HIS A 498 -10.53 6.60 6.86
C HIS A 498 -10.91 8.06 7.12
N PHE A 499 -11.99 8.29 7.85
CA PHE A 499 -12.45 9.64 8.19
C PHE A 499 -11.42 10.46 8.98
N ALA A 500 -10.67 9.81 9.88
CA ALA A 500 -9.64 10.44 10.70
C ALA A 500 -8.37 10.87 9.92
N GLU A 501 -8.24 10.45 8.66
CA GLU A 501 -7.08 10.73 7.81
C GLU A 501 -7.37 11.82 6.76
N MET A 502 -8.37 12.67 6.99
CA MET A 502 -8.68 13.77 6.06
C MET A 502 -7.94 15.05 6.42
N PRO A 503 -7.35 15.76 5.42
CA PRO A 503 -6.82 17.11 5.64
C PRO A 503 -7.90 18.09 6.11
N ASN A 504 -7.50 19.10 6.88
CA ASN A 504 -8.43 20.17 7.29
C ASN A 504 -8.88 21.04 6.12
N ALA A 505 -8.11 21.07 5.04
CA ALA A 505 -8.43 21.80 3.81
C ALA A 505 -9.65 21.25 3.07
N ILE A 506 -10.16 20.05 3.41
CA ILE A 506 -11.36 19.47 2.78
C ILE A 506 -12.59 20.30 3.16
N THR A 507 -13.30 20.77 2.15
CA THR A 507 -14.52 21.59 2.27
C THR A 507 -15.80 20.81 1.99
N HIS A 508 -15.73 19.80 1.10
CA HIS A 508 -16.86 19.02 0.63
C HIS A 508 -16.60 17.51 0.73
N VAL A 509 -17.67 16.74 0.80
CA VAL A 509 -17.62 15.29 0.90
C VAL A 509 -18.59 14.66 -0.10
N LEU A 510 -18.12 13.63 -0.79
CA LEU A 510 -18.88 12.73 -1.64
C LEU A 510 -18.80 11.32 -1.05
N GLN A 511 -19.92 10.76 -0.61
CA GLN A 511 -20.01 9.38 -0.15
C GLN A 511 -20.51 8.47 -1.26
N LEU A 512 -19.71 7.48 -1.61
CA LEU A 512 -20.01 6.45 -2.60
C LEU A 512 -20.27 5.09 -1.94
N GLU A 513 -21.36 4.46 -2.34
CA GLU A 513 -21.65 3.09 -1.94
C GLU A 513 -22.29 2.34 -3.11
N ARG A 514 -21.78 1.15 -3.44
CA ARG A 514 -22.29 0.29 -4.53
C ARG A 514 -22.53 1.04 -5.84
N GLY A 515 -21.59 1.92 -6.21
CA GLY A 515 -21.65 2.69 -7.44
C GLY A 515 -22.66 3.84 -7.46
N ARG A 516 -23.22 4.23 -6.32
CA ARG A 516 -24.18 5.34 -6.19
C ARG A 516 -23.67 6.38 -5.21
N ILE A 517 -24.04 7.64 -5.43
CA ILE A 517 -23.83 8.71 -4.45
C ILE A 517 -24.90 8.54 -3.37
N GLN A 518 -24.47 8.28 -2.14
CA GLN A 518 -25.32 8.22 -0.95
C GLN A 518 -25.53 9.62 -0.36
N ALA A 519 -24.47 10.42 -0.33
CA ALA A 519 -24.51 11.77 0.17
C ALA A 519 -23.45 12.63 -0.54
N SER A 520 -23.77 13.89 -0.77
CA SER A 520 -22.87 14.89 -1.37
C SER A 520 -23.20 16.27 -0.83
N GLY A 521 -22.19 17.00 -0.38
CA GLY A 521 -22.39 18.35 0.18
C GLY A 521 -21.16 18.86 0.92
N THR A 522 -21.32 19.94 1.69
CA THR A 522 -20.24 20.47 2.51
C THR A 522 -19.85 19.48 3.61
N ARG A 523 -18.59 19.53 4.03
CA ARG A 523 -18.06 18.68 5.13
C ARG A 523 -18.95 18.75 6.37
N GLN A 524 -19.40 19.96 6.73
CA GLN A 524 -20.28 20.17 7.87
C GLN A 524 -21.65 19.50 7.72
N GLN A 525 -22.24 19.55 6.52
CA GLN A 525 -23.54 18.92 6.24
C GLN A 525 -23.49 17.40 6.30
N ILE A 526 -22.38 16.80 5.85
CA ILE A 526 -22.27 15.34 5.70
C ILE A 526 -21.69 14.68 6.95
N LEU A 527 -20.71 15.31 7.60
CA LEU A 527 -19.97 14.72 8.72
C LEU A 527 -20.29 15.36 10.07
N GLY A 528 -20.96 16.51 10.10
CA GLY A 528 -21.35 17.20 11.33
C GLY A 528 -20.23 18.00 12.01
N TRP A 529 -19.04 18.09 11.37
CA TRP A 529 -17.85 18.77 11.94
C TRP A 529 -16.90 19.27 10.86
#